data_afa8ed9cca4bb7e890496f7efb9747be
#
_entry.id   afa8ed9cca4bb7e890496f7efb9747be
#
_cell.length_a   1.000
_cell.length_b   1.000
_cell.length_c   1.000
_cell.angle_alpha   90.00
_cell.angle_beta   90.00
_cell.angle_gamma   90.00
#
_symmetry.space_group_name_H-M   'P 1'
#
loop_
_entity.id
_entity.type
_entity.pdbx_description
1 polymer ?
#
loop_
_entity_poly.entity_id
_entity_poly.type
_entity_poly.pdbx_seq_one_letter_code
_entity_poly.pdbx_strand_id
1 'polypeptide(L)'
;FEPSNFLVQVGTKNVDIPSERHILTFDHIEYSDRMGANAKILQAILNETTLLIMHNAQYDLMWLWASGFIYEGAIYDTMLAEYILLRGQKEKLSLKACAERKHLSFQKDDTLMKYLKEGYQVNEIPLKELSYYLGCDLDVTAELFLALDQAYSESEQDGMDRVRDITFRV
;
A
#
# COMPACT_ATOMS: atom_id res chain seq x y z
N PHE A 1 7.49 2.33 18.32
CA PHE A 1 8.45 1.57 17.50
C PHE A 1 9.60 1.12 18.39
N GLU A 2 9.86 -0.17 18.47
CA GLU A 2 11.08 -0.68 19.08
C GLU A 2 12.22 -0.60 18.07
N PRO A 3 13.45 -0.19 18.46
CA PRO A 3 14.59 -0.06 17.55
C PRO A 3 15.01 -1.36 16.86
N SER A 4 14.53 -2.51 17.36
CA SER A 4 14.77 -3.84 16.79
C SER A 4 13.84 -4.16 15.61
N ASN A 5 12.71 -3.47 15.48
CA ASN A 5 11.75 -3.74 14.43
C ASN A 5 12.21 -3.12 13.11
N PHE A 6 12.09 -3.88 12.04
CA PHE A 6 12.43 -3.46 10.68
C PHE A 6 11.38 -3.95 9.68
N LEU A 7 11.37 -3.37 8.49
CA LEU A 7 10.53 -3.84 7.40
C LEU A 7 10.87 -5.28 7.03
N VAL A 8 9.86 -6.14 6.92
CA VAL A 8 10.04 -7.52 6.46
C VAL A 8 10.09 -7.55 4.94
N GLN A 9 9.08 -7.00 4.28
CA GLN A 9 9.01 -6.86 2.82
C GLN A 9 8.37 -5.53 2.44
N VAL A 10 8.75 -5.01 1.28
CA VAL A 10 8.07 -3.90 0.60
C VAL A 10 7.79 -4.31 -0.83
N GLY A 11 6.55 -4.13 -1.25
CA GLY A 11 6.15 -4.27 -2.64
C GLY A 11 5.97 -2.90 -3.29
N THR A 12 6.41 -2.77 -4.55
CA THR A 12 6.12 -1.61 -5.39
C THR A 12 5.60 -2.08 -6.75
N LYS A 13 4.67 -1.32 -7.31
CA LYS A 13 4.12 -1.56 -8.65
C LYS A 13 3.93 -0.22 -9.35
N ASN A 14 4.38 -0.13 -10.59
CA ASN A 14 4.11 1.01 -11.43
C ASN A 14 2.67 0.89 -11.99
N VAL A 15 1.83 1.91 -11.79
CA VAL A 15 0.44 1.89 -12.26
C VAL A 15 0.37 2.05 -13.79
N ASP A 16 1.27 2.85 -14.36
CA ASP A 16 1.34 3.10 -15.80
C ASP A 16 2.01 1.96 -16.57
N ILE A 17 2.90 1.21 -15.89
CA ILE A 17 3.63 0.06 -16.45
C ILE A 17 3.38 -1.17 -15.56
N PRO A 18 2.23 -1.87 -15.71
CA PRO A 18 1.83 -2.95 -14.80
C PRO A 18 2.81 -4.13 -14.70
N SER A 19 3.70 -4.31 -15.70
CA SER A 19 4.76 -5.31 -15.66
C SER A 19 5.93 -4.93 -14.73
N GLU A 20 6.05 -3.67 -14.37
CA GLU A 20 7.09 -3.15 -13.48
C GLU A 20 6.62 -3.29 -12.03
N ARG A 21 7.00 -4.41 -11.42
CA ARG A 21 6.71 -4.75 -10.02
C ARG A 21 7.94 -5.29 -9.33
N HIS A 22 8.20 -4.81 -8.13
CA HIS A 22 9.27 -5.28 -7.27
C HIS A 22 8.71 -5.76 -5.94
N ILE A 23 9.21 -6.87 -5.42
CA ILE A 23 9.00 -7.33 -4.05
C ILE A 23 10.38 -7.46 -3.42
N LEU A 24 10.65 -6.58 -2.47
CA LEU A 24 11.95 -6.42 -1.84
C LEU A 24 11.87 -6.93 -0.40
N THR A 25 12.71 -7.90 -0.05
CA THR A 25 12.79 -8.48 1.28
C THR A 25 13.94 -7.86 2.06
N PHE A 26 13.72 -7.53 3.33
CA PHE A 26 14.69 -6.86 4.21
C PHE A 26 15.03 -7.69 5.44
N ASP A 27 14.04 -8.10 6.23
CA ASP A 27 14.25 -8.77 7.51
C ASP A 27 13.32 -9.97 7.67
N HIS A 28 13.70 -11.07 7.04
CA HIS A 28 12.97 -12.34 7.06
C HIS A 28 13.90 -13.46 7.53
N ILE A 29 13.38 -14.52 8.17
CA ILE A 29 14.20 -15.64 8.66
C ILE A 29 14.95 -16.37 7.53
N GLU A 30 14.38 -16.38 6.32
CA GLU A 30 15.00 -16.97 5.14
C GLU A 30 15.98 -16.02 4.43
N TYR A 31 15.88 -14.71 4.68
CA TYR A 31 16.70 -13.70 4.00
C TYR A 31 16.74 -12.40 4.82
N SER A 32 17.92 -11.92 5.16
CA SER A 32 18.10 -10.63 5.85
C SER A 32 19.09 -9.75 5.09
N ASP A 33 18.62 -8.59 4.67
CA ASP A 33 19.42 -7.54 3.99
C ASP A 33 18.85 -6.16 4.30
N ARG A 34 18.87 -5.76 5.58
CA ARG A 34 18.21 -4.54 6.07
C ARG A 34 18.66 -3.27 5.33
N MET A 35 19.96 -3.14 5.06
CA MET A 35 20.56 -1.93 4.47
C MET A 35 21.43 -2.23 3.24
N GLY A 36 21.21 -3.37 2.59
CA GLY A 36 22.02 -3.83 1.46
C GLY A 36 21.50 -3.38 0.09
N ALA A 37 21.46 -4.32 -0.86
CA ALA A 37 21.07 -4.03 -2.24
C ALA A 37 19.60 -3.62 -2.35
N ASN A 38 18.70 -4.31 -1.64
CA ASN A 38 17.26 -4.03 -1.68
C ASN A 38 16.93 -2.62 -1.11
N ALA A 39 17.65 -2.17 -0.09
CA ALA A 39 17.47 -0.82 0.44
C ALA A 39 17.84 0.26 -0.58
N LYS A 40 18.93 0.06 -1.33
CA LYS A 40 19.33 0.98 -2.40
C LYS A 40 18.30 1.00 -3.54
N ILE A 41 17.78 -0.16 -3.91
CA ILE A 41 16.74 -0.27 -4.95
C ILE A 41 15.47 0.46 -4.49
N LEU A 42 14.99 0.21 -3.27
CA LEU A 42 13.80 0.88 -2.76
C LEU A 42 13.96 2.39 -2.71
N GLN A 43 15.10 2.89 -2.19
CA GLN A 43 15.33 4.33 -2.13
C GLN A 43 15.42 4.95 -3.53
N ALA A 44 16.01 4.25 -4.52
CA ALA A 44 16.03 4.72 -5.90
C ALA A 44 14.62 4.82 -6.49
N ILE A 45 13.77 3.79 -6.29
CA ILE A 45 12.35 3.81 -6.70
C ILE A 45 11.62 5.00 -6.06
N LEU A 46 11.78 5.20 -4.75
CA LEU A 46 11.15 6.31 -4.04
C LEU A 46 11.60 7.69 -4.57
N ASN A 47 12.87 7.84 -4.91
CA ASN A 47 13.42 9.09 -5.44
C ASN A 47 12.86 9.43 -6.84
N GLU A 48 12.55 8.43 -7.66
CA GLU A 48 11.99 8.59 -9.01
C GLU A 48 10.45 8.69 -9.00
N THR A 49 9.81 8.29 -7.91
CA THR A 49 8.34 8.29 -7.78
C THR A 49 7.83 9.69 -7.51
N THR A 50 6.97 10.20 -8.39
CA THR A 50 6.32 11.51 -8.23
C THR A 50 5.04 11.44 -7.41
N LEU A 51 4.30 10.34 -7.48
CA LEU A 51 3.07 10.09 -6.73
C LEU A 51 3.12 8.68 -6.13
N LEU A 52 3.11 8.59 -4.82
CA LEU A 52 3.07 7.33 -4.08
C LEU A 52 1.63 7.00 -3.70
N ILE A 53 1.12 5.89 -4.23
CA ILE A 53 -0.25 5.42 -4.00
C ILE A 53 -0.22 4.32 -2.94
N MET A 54 -0.99 4.49 -1.88
CA MET A 54 -1.06 3.57 -0.74
C MET A 54 -2.50 3.38 -0.27
N HIS A 55 -2.74 2.35 0.54
CA HIS A 55 -4.00 2.19 1.29
C HIS A 55 -3.72 2.27 2.78
N ASN A 56 -4.21 3.31 3.47
CA ASN A 56 -3.84 3.66 4.83
C ASN A 56 -2.36 4.09 4.92
N ALA A 57 -2.01 5.07 4.09
CA ALA A 57 -0.64 5.55 3.87
C ALA A 57 0.12 5.88 5.16
N GLN A 58 -0.56 6.38 6.18
CA GLN A 58 0.07 6.72 7.47
C GLN A 58 0.82 5.53 8.07
N TYR A 59 0.26 4.32 7.98
CA TYR A 59 0.88 3.11 8.53
C TYR A 59 2.17 2.75 7.79
N ASP A 60 2.12 2.70 6.47
CA ASP A 60 3.27 2.30 5.64
C ASP A 60 4.39 3.34 5.68
N LEU A 61 4.04 4.63 5.64
CA LEU A 61 5.00 5.73 5.74
C LEU A 61 5.74 5.73 7.08
N MET A 62 5.04 5.45 8.18
CA MET A 62 5.70 5.33 9.49
C MET A 62 6.76 4.24 9.49
N TRP A 63 6.50 3.09 8.85
CA TRP A 63 7.46 2.00 8.73
C TRP A 63 8.64 2.35 7.81
N LEU A 64 8.38 3.00 6.67
CA LEU A 64 9.42 3.48 5.77
C LEU A 64 10.38 4.44 6.50
N TRP A 65 9.85 5.46 7.17
CA TRP A 65 10.65 6.42 7.92
C TRP A 65 11.40 5.80 9.09
N ALA A 66 10.75 4.93 9.87
CA ALA A 66 11.39 4.23 10.98
C ALA A 66 12.54 3.32 10.50
N SER A 67 12.47 2.84 9.26
CA SER A 67 13.52 2.04 8.61
C SER A 67 14.56 2.89 7.85
N GLY A 68 14.47 4.22 7.93
CA GLY A 68 15.45 5.14 7.36
C GLY A 68 15.25 5.50 5.88
N PHE A 69 14.11 5.11 5.29
CA PHE A 69 13.76 5.53 3.93
C PHE A 69 13.14 6.91 3.91
N ILE A 70 13.43 7.67 2.85
CA ILE A 70 12.94 9.04 2.67
C ILE A 70 12.08 9.11 1.42
N TYR A 71 10.90 9.71 1.54
CA TYR A 71 10.03 10.06 0.43
C TYR A 71 9.48 11.46 0.65
N GLU A 72 9.63 12.34 -0.34
CA GLU A 72 9.24 13.75 -0.30
C GLU A 72 8.23 14.12 -1.41
N GLY A 73 7.78 13.12 -2.17
CA GLY A 73 6.81 13.31 -3.25
C GLY A 73 5.36 13.38 -2.76
N ALA A 74 4.44 13.49 -3.71
CA ALA A 74 3.01 13.48 -3.41
C ALA A 74 2.53 12.08 -2.99
N ILE A 75 1.53 12.04 -2.12
CA ILE A 75 0.94 10.79 -1.59
C ILE A 75 -0.55 10.77 -1.93
N TYR A 76 -1.03 9.63 -2.44
CA TYR A 76 -2.44 9.35 -2.62
C TYR A 76 -2.86 8.19 -1.71
N ASP A 77 -3.69 8.47 -0.71
CA ASP A 77 -4.23 7.46 0.18
C ASP A 77 -5.61 7.00 -0.30
N THR A 78 -5.69 5.78 -0.82
CA THR A 78 -6.95 5.23 -1.35
C THR A 78 -8.01 5.02 -0.26
N MET A 79 -7.61 4.80 1.00
CA MET A 79 -8.54 4.71 2.13
C MET A 79 -9.18 6.08 2.41
N LEU A 80 -8.38 7.14 2.42
CA LEU A 80 -8.85 8.50 2.63
C LEU A 80 -9.72 8.99 1.46
N ALA A 81 -9.33 8.65 0.23
CA ALA A 81 -10.11 8.95 -0.97
C ALA A 81 -11.50 8.30 -0.92
N GLU A 82 -11.58 7.01 -0.57
CA GLU A 82 -12.85 6.32 -0.41
C GLU A 82 -13.70 6.94 0.71
N TYR A 83 -13.08 7.29 1.85
CA TYR A 83 -13.78 7.96 2.95
C TYR A 83 -14.44 9.28 2.50
N ILE A 84 -13.77 10.08 1.69
CA ILE A 84 -14.30 11.34 1.15
C ILE A 84 -15.49 11.07 0.23
N LEU A 85 -15.37 10.11 -0.71
CA LEU A 85 -16.45 9.75 -1.62
C LEU A 85 -17.69 9.20 -0.91
N LEU A 86 -17.52 8.57 0.24
CA LEU A 86 -18.63 8.08 1.07
C LEU A 86 -19.42 9.21 1.76
N ARG A 87 -18.94 10.44 1.73
CA ARG A 87 -19.67 11.64 2.24
C ARG A 87 -20.21 11.44 3.66
N GLY A 88 -19.44 10.84 4.56
CA GLY A 88 -19.80 10.61 5.96
C GLY A 88 -20.62 9.34 6.23
N GLN A 89 -20.86 8.49 5.24
CA GLN A 89 -21.41 7.16 5.46
C GLN A 89 -20.43 6.32 6.28
N LYS A 90 -20.93 5.62 7.30
CA LYS A 90 -20.13 4.80 8.21
C LYS A 90 -19.89 3.41 7.62
N GLU A 91 -19.11 3.35 6.56
CA GLU A 91 -18.73 2.11 5.89
C GLU A 91 -17.33 1.63 6.31
N LYS A 92 -17.07 0.33 6.15
CA LYS A 92 -15.73 -0.23 6.38
C LYS A 92 -14.75 0.26 5.31
N LEU A 93 -13.57 0.67 5.73
CA LEU A 93 -12.53 1.23 4.87
C LEU A 93 -11.32 0.31 4.68
N SER A 94 -11.36 -0.96 5.11
CA SER A 94 -10.29 -1.91 4.78
C SER A 94 -10.18 -2.09 3.26
N LEU A 95 -8.98 -2.37 2.76
CA LEU A 95 -8.73 -2.59 1.32
C LEU A 95 -9.74 -3.57 0.71
N LYS A 96 -10.00 -4.69 1.40
CA LYS A 96 -11.01 -5.67 1.03
C LYS A 96 -12.41 -5.06 0.90
N ALA A 97 -12.86 -4.30 1.89
CA ALA A 97 -14.21 -3.72 1.87
C ALA A 97 -14.37 -2.68 0.76
N CYS A 98 -13.32 -1.90 0.48
CA CYS A 98 -13.29 -0.95 -0.62
C CYS A 98 -13.32 -1.69 -1.97
N ALA A 99 -12.51 -2.74 -2.13
CA ALA A 99 -12.48 -3.57 -3.33
C ALA A 99 -13.84 -4.23 -3.62
N GLU A 100 -14.47 -4.83 -2.61
CA GLU A 100 -15.80 -5.44 -2.72
C GLU A 100 -16.86 -4.40 -3.15
N ARG A 101 -16.84 -3.20 -2.58
CA ARG A 101 -17.77 -2.10 -2.92
C ARG A 101 -17.60 -1.61 -4.35
N LYS A 102 -16.36 -1.60 -4.84
CA LYS A 102 -16.02 -1.20 -6.22
C LYS A 102 -16.08 -2.36 -7.21
N HIS A 103 -16.47 -3.57 -6.79
CA HIS A 103 -16.53 -4.77 -7.63
C HIS A 103 -15.19 -5.13 -8.29
N LEU A 104 -14.07 -4.88 -7.59
CA LEU A 104 -12.73 -5.18 -8.08
C LEU A 104 -12.39 -6.68 -7.95
N SER A 105 -11.39 -7.13 -8.69
CA SER A 105 -10.90 -8.52 -8.71
C SER A 105 -10.11 -8.85 -7.43
N PHE A 106 -10.76 -8.81 -6.26
CA PHE A 106 -10.12 -9.16 -5.01
C PHE A 106 -10.14 -10.67 -4.79
N GLN A 107 -8.97 -11.30 -4.83
CA GLN A 107 -8.84 -12.68 -4.37
C GLN A 107 -8.70 -12.69 -2.84
N LYS A 108 -9.65 -13.30 -2.18
CA LYS A 108 -9.60 -13.47 -0.74
C LYS A 108 -8.50 -14.47 -0.40
N ASP A 109 -7.37 -13.98 0.05
CA ASP A 109 -6.32 -14.80 0.63
C ASP A 109 -6.31 -14.62 2.15
N ASP A 110 -6.82 -15.63 2.87
CA ASP A 110 -6.82 -15.64 4.33
C ASP A 110 -5.52 -16.28 4.89
N THR A 111 -4.55 -16.63 4.04
CA THR A 111 -3.33 -17.38 4.41
C THR A 111 -2.50 -16.61 5.44
N LEU A 112 -2.25 -15.33 5.21
CA LEU A 112 -1.52 -14.49 6.16
C LEU A 112 -2.20 -14.48 7.53
N MET A 113 -3.52 -14.29 7.56
CA MET A 113 -4.30 -14.26 8.81
C MET A 113 -4.31 -15.61 9.54
N LYS A 114 -4.18 -16.71 8.81
CA LYS A 114 -4.06 -18.05 9.40
C LYS A 114 -2.75 -18.18 10.17
N TYR A 115 -1.62 -17.83 9.56
CA TYR A 115 -0.31 -17.85 10.21
C TYR A 115 -0.26 -16.96 11.45
N LEU A 116 -0.79 -15.74 11.35
CA LEU A 116 -0.84 -14.81 12.49
C LEU A 116 -1.70 -15.35 13.65
N LYS A 117 -2.82 -16.02 13.37
CA LYS A 117 -3.65 -16.68 14.38
C LYS A 117 -2.98 -17.89 15.03
N GLU A 118 -2.12 -18.58 14.29
CA GLU A 118 -1.29 -19.69 14.78
C GLU A 118 -0.08 -19.19 15.60
N GLY A 119 0.14 -17.87 15.69
CA GLY A 119 1.17 -17.25 16.52
C GLY A 119 2.48 -16.95 15.79
N TYR A 120 2.55 -17.16 14.47
CA TYR A 120 3.73 -16.79 13.68
C TYR A 120 3.93 -15.28 13.64
N GLN A 121 5.17 -14.84 13.70
CA GLN A 121 5.56 -13.48 13.36
C GLN A 121 5.54 -13.31 11.84
N VAL A 122 5.39 -12.08 11.34
CA VAL A 122 5.34 -11.82 9.89
C VAL A 122 6.61 -12.30 9.18
N ASN A 123 7.78 -12.15 9.81
CA ASN A 123 9.06 -12.58 9.27
C ASN A 123 9.31 -14.09 9.35
N GLU A 124 8.40 -14.86 9.95
CA GLU A 124 8.44 -16.34 10.02
C GLU A 124 7.50 -16.98 9.00
N ILE A 125 6.60 -16.21 8.38
CA ILE A 125 5.69 -16.72 7.36
C ILE A 125 6.48 -17.08 6.10
N PRO A 126 6.27 -18.25 5.47
CA PRO A 126 7.03 -18.65 4.29
C PRO A 126 7.11 -17.52 3.25
N LEU A 127 8.31 -17.18 2.82
CA LEU A 127 8.60 -16.01 1.99
C LEU A 127 7.78 -16.00 0.68
N LYS A 128 7.53 -17.18 0.11
CA LYS A 128 6.71 -17.32 -1.09
C LYS A 128 5.26 -16.88 -0.86
N GLU A 129 4.68 -17.24 0.27
CA GLU A 129 3.28 -16.90 0.61
C GLU A 129 3.14 -15.43 0.97
N LEU A 130 4.11 -14.90 1.74
CA LEU A 130 4.16 -13.49 2.08
C LEU A 130 4.29 -12.62 0.81
N SER A 131 5.17 -13.01 -0.12
CA SER A 131 5.36 -12.31 -1.39
C SER A 131 4.14 -12.39 -2.31
N TYR A 132 3.43 -13.52 -2.31
CA TYR A 132 2.20 -13.68 -3.06
C TYR A 132 1.09 -12.76 -2.51
N TYR A 133 0.89 -12.78 -1.18
CA TYR A 133 -0.07 -11.92 -0.51
C TYR A 133 0.20 -10.43 -0.81
N LEU A 134 1.44 -10.00 -0.63
CA LEU A 134 1.85 -8.62 -0.93
C LEU A 134 1.62 -8.25 -2.41
N GLY A 135 1.85 -9.20 -3.31
CA GLY A 135 1.57 -9.02 -4.73
C GLY A 135 0.09 -8.78 -5.01
N CYS A 136 -0.80 -9.53 -4.36
CA CYS A 136 -2.25 -9.34 -4.48
C CYS A 136 -2.69 -7.97 -3.93
N ASP A 137 -2.15 -7.55 -2.78
CA ASP A 137 -2.46 -6.25 -2.19
C ASP A 137 -2.03 -5.09 -3.11
N LEU A 138 -0.88 -5.20 -3.78
CA LEU A 138 -0.42 -4.23 -4.78
C LEU A 138 -1.39 -4.13 -5.97
N ASP A 139 -1.83 -5.27 -6.49
CA ASP A 139 -2.75 -5.32 -7.63
C ASP A 139 -4.09 -4.65 -7.28
N VAL A 140 -4.66 -5.02 -6.14
CA VAL A 140 -5.93 -4.45 -5.66
C VAL A 140 -5.82 -2.96 -5.34
N THR A 141 -4.71 -2.52 -4.75
CA THR A 141 -4.49 -1.09 -4.45
C THR A 141 -4.41 -0.28 -5.74
N ALA A 142 -3.73 -0.79 -6.77
CA ALA A 142 -3.66 -0.13 -8.07
C ALA A 142 -5.04 -0.06 -8.77
N GLU A 143 -5.80 -1.16 -8.77
CA GLU A 143 -7.16 -1.19 -9.32
C GLU A 143 -8.09 -0.23 -8.56
N LEU A 144 -7.99 -0.19 -7.23
CA LEU A 144 -8.77 0.72 -6.38
C LEU A 144 -8.44 2.18 -6.68
N PHE A 145 -7.17 2.53 -6.84
CA PHE A 145 -6.76 3.86 -7.24
C PHE A 145 -7.44 4.29 -8.54
N LEU A 146 -7.37 3.47 -9.58
CA LEU A 146 -7.98 3.78 -10.89
C LEU A 146 -9.50 3.96 -10.80
N ALA A 147 -10.17 3.10 -10.02
CA ALA A 147 -11.61 3.21 -9.80
C ALA A 147 -12.01 4.47 -9.02
N LEU A 148 -11.18 4.88 -8.05
CA LEU A 148 -11.40 6.10 -7.28
C LEU A 148 -11.12 7.35 -8.11
N ASP A 149 -10.06 7.36 -8.91
CA ASP A 149 -9.71 8.47 -9.80
C ASP A 149 -10.83 8.72 -10.82
N GLN A 150 -11.37 7.65 -11.41
CA GLN A 150 -12.55 7.74 -12.27
C GLN A 150 -13.76 8.31 -11.53
N ALA A 151 -14.07 7.81 -10.32
CA ALA A 151 -15.20 8.29 -9.53
C ALA A 151 -15.06 9.77 -9.13
N TYR A 152 -13.84 10.23 -8.84
CA TYR A 152 -13.56 11.65 -8.61
C TYR A 152 -13.78 12.49 -9.87
N SER A 153 -13.28 12.05 -11.02
CA SER A 153 -13.48 12.74 -12.31
C SER A 153 -14.97 12.89 -12.67
N GLU A 154 -15.76 11.86 -12.39
CA GLU A 154 -17.22 11.90 -12.57
C GLU A 154 -17.92 12.83 -11.56
N SER A 155 -17.36 13.00 -10.36
CA SER A 155 -17.92 13.83 -9.29
C SER A 155 -17.45 15.29 -9.32
N GLU A 156 -16.56 15.67 -10.21
CA GLU A 156 -16.03 17.04 -10.34
C GLU A 156 -17.12 18.10 -10.51
N GLN A 157 -18.26 17.75 -11.09
CA GLN A 157 -19.43 18.61 -11.24
C GLN A 157 -20.05 19.02 -9.88
N ASP A 158 -19.73 18.31 -8.79
CA ASP A 158 -20.27 18.53 -7.45
C ASP A 158 -19.32 19.28 -6.49
N GLY A 159 -18.17 19.77 -6.96
CA GLY A 159 -17.17 20.49 -6.14
C GLY A 159 -16.35 19.62 -5.20
N MET A 160 -16.33 18.31 -5.42
CA MET A 160 -15.54 17.34 -4.64
C MET A 160 -14.02 17.46 -4.88
N ASP A 161 -13.61 18.03 -6.01
CA ASP A 161 -12.24 18.37 -6.36
C ASP A 161 -11.57 19.25 -5.29
N ARG A 162 -12.28 20.24 -4.75
CA ARG A 162 -11.77 21.10 -3.66
C ARG A 162 -11.48 20.29 -2.39
N VAL A 163 -12.33 19.34 -2.03
CA VAL A 163 -12.14 18.48 -0.85
C VAL A 163 -10.93 17.59 -1.06
N ARG A 164 -10.78 17.00 -2.25
CA ARG A 164 -9.60 16.22 -2.65
C ARG A 164 -8.34 17.06 -2.49
N ASP A 165 -8.27 18.23 -3.09
CA ASP A 165 -7.09 19.09 -3.11
C ASP A 165 -6.66 19.57 -1.71
N ILE A 166 -7.61 19.76 -0.80
CA ILE A 166 -7.31 20.11 0.59
C ILE A 166 -6.78 18.89 1.36
N THR A 167 -7.35 17.72 1.13
CA THR A 167 -7.08 16.52 1.93
C THR A 167 -5.77 15.83 1.56
N PHE A 168 -5.36 15.91 0.28
CA PHE A 168 -4.13 15.29 -0.23
C PHE A 168 -2.92 16.24 -0.29
N ARG A 169 -3.06 17.49 0.12
CA ARG A 169 -1.90 18.38 0.34
C ARG A 169 -1.32 18.11 1.73
N VAL A 170 -0.29 17.28 1.78
CA VAL A 170 0.57 17.12 2.97
C VAL A 170 1.85 17.91 2.73
#